data_748924441ea56f245de97337f20ac579
#
_entry.id   748924441ea56f245de97337f20ac579
#
_cell.length_a   1.000
_cell.length_b   1.000
_cell.length_c   1.000
_cell.angle_alpha   90.00
_cell.angle_beta   90.00
_cell.angle_gamma   90.00
#
_symmetry.space_group_name_H-M   'P 1'
#
loop_
_entity.id
_entity.type
_entity.pdbx_description
1 polymer ?
#
loop_
_entity_poly.entity_id
_entity_poly.type
_entity_poly.pdbx_seq_one_letter_code
_entity_poly.pdbx_strand_id
1 'polypeptide(L)'
;MNRRPRILVFDSGAGGLSVVHALREQLPDADLIYAADTAGFPYGKWAEVLLVRRILRVMRDLIDLVKPDCVVIGCNTASTLALDVLREEFQVPFVGTVPAIKPAAAQTKTGVIGVLATPGTVRREYTKTLIHTYAFHCKVMLHGAQRLAGLAEVKLAGGSVDPKDLLAEISPVFRKKGGAPADVVVLGC
;
A
#
# COMPACT_ATOMS: atom_id res chain seq x y z
N MET A 1 -28.18 13.13 -18.81
CA MET A 1 -27.97 12.67 -17.41
C MET A 1 -26.51 12.28 -17.24
N ASN A 2 -25.76 13.01 -16.42
CA ASN A 2 -24.37 12.63 -16.17
C ASN A 2 -24.36 11.33 -15.35
N ARG A 3 -23.82 10.26 -15.93
CA ARG A 3 -23.65 8.98 -15.22
C ARG A 3 -22.69 9.20 -14.05
N ARG A 4 -22.97 8.62 -12.87
CA ARG A 4 -22.03 8.63 -11.75
C ARG A 4 -20.71 7.96 -12.15
N PRO A 5 -19.55 8.55 -11.82
CA PRO A 5 -18.27 7.93 -12.14
C PRO A 5 -18.12 6.63 -11.35
N ARG A 6 -17.74 5.57 -12.05
CA ARG A 6 -17.51 4.23 -11.48
C ARG A 6 -16.03 4.04 -11.21
N ILE A 7 -15.67 3.84 -9.95
CA ILE A 7 -14.28 3.70 -9.51
C ILE A 7 -14.10 2.29 -8.95
N LEU A 8 -13.21 1.52 -9.57
CA LEU A 8 -12.76 0.23 -9.05
C LEU A 8 -11.59 0.46 -8.10
N VAL A 9 -11.74 0.09 -6.83
CA VAL A 9 -10.66 0.08 -5.85
C VAL A 9 -10.16 -1.35 -5.67
N PHE A 10 -8.89 -1.59 -5.95
CA PHE A 10 -8.28 -2.91 -5.93
C PHE A 10 -7.20 -3.04 -4.86
N ASP A 11 -7.24 -4.12 -4.10
CA ASP A 11 -6.21 -4.49 -3.12
C ASP A 11 -5.98 -6.01 -3.11
N SER A 12 -4.93 -6.47 -2.46
CA SER A 12 -4.69 -7.90 -2.21
C SER A 12 -5.47 -8.46 -1.01
N GLY A 13 -5.98 -7.60 -0.12
CA GLY A 13 -6.67 -7.96 1.11
C GLY A 13 -7.68 -6.91 1.54
N ALA A 14 -7.85 -6.70 2.85
CA ALA A 14 -8.80 -5.73 3.39
C ALA A 14 -8.22 -4.30 3.57
N GLY A 15 -6.91 -4.11 3.40
CA GLY A 15 -6.23 -2.82 3.61
C GLY A 15 -6.78 -1.68 2.77
N GLY A 16 -7.16 -1.96 1.52
CA GLY A 16 -7.75 -0.99 0.60
C GLY A 16 -9.13 -0.45 1.02
N LEU A 17 -9.79 -1.04 2.01
CA LEU A 17 -11.04 -0.50 2.57
C LEU A 17 -10.82 0.89 3.20
N SER A 18 -9.63 1.18 3.72
CA SER A 18 -9.26 2.52 4.20
C SER A 18 -9.27 3.56 3.06
N VAL A 19 -8.83 3.15 1.86
CA VAL A 19 -8.88 3.97 0.65
C VAL A 19 -10.33 4.17 0.19
N VAL A 20 -11.15 3.11 0.22
CA VAL A 20 -12.59 3.21 -0.09
C VAL A 20 -13.27 4.21 0.84
N HIS A 21 -12.98 4.16 2.14
CA HIS A 21 -13.54 5.09 3.13
C HIS A 21 -13.19 6.54 2.78
N ALA A 22 -11.91 6.83 2.55
CA ALA A 22 -11.47 8.17 2.17
C ALA A 22 -12.08 8.65 0.83
N LEU A 23 -12.19 7.75 -0.16
CA LEU A 23 -12.85 8.08 -1.42
C LEU A 23 -14.34 8.37 -1.23
N ARG A 24 -15.03 7.64 -0.36
CA ARG A 24 -16.46 7.87 -0.07
C ARG A 24 -16.71 9.26 0.53
N GLU A 25 -15.81 9.73 1.40
CA GLU A 25 -15.89 11.06 1.97
C GLU A 25 -15.65 12.18 0.94
N GLN A 26 -14.68 11.97 0.03
CA GLN A 26 -14.29 12.99 -0.95
C GLN A 26 -15.16 12.96 -2.22
N LEU A 27 -15.71 11.81 -2.57
CA LEU A 27 -16.50 11.57 -3.79
C LEU A 27 -17.82 10.85 -3.44
N PRO A 28 -18.74 11.49 -2.71
CA PRO A 28 -19.96 10.85 -2.20
C PRO A 28 -20.87 10.30 -3.31
N ASP A 29 -20.83 10.93 -4.49
CA ASP A 29 -21.64 10.56 -5.65
C ASP A 29 -20.98 9.48 -6.55
N ALA A 30 -19.77 9.04 -6.25
CA ALA A 30 -19.12 8.00 -7.04
C ALA A 30 -19.68 6.61 -6.73
N ASP A 31 -19.77 5.78 -7.78
CA ASP A 31 -20.08 4.35 -7.67
C ASP A 31 -18.76 3.62 -7.38
N LEU A 32 -18.53 3.28 -6.09
CA LEU A 32 -17.30 2.64 -5.63
C LEU A 32 -17.48 1.12 -5.58
N ILE A 33 -16.64 0.41 -6.33
CA ILE A 33 -16.56 -1.06 -6.34
C ILE A 33 -15.24 -1.46 -5.72
N TYR A 34 -15.27 -2.31 -4.71
CA TYR A 34 -14.07 -2.87 -4.08
C TYR A 34 -13.82 -4.30 -4.54
N ALA A 35 -12.59 -4.57 -4.95
CA ALA A 35 -12.14 -5.93 -5.29
C ALA A 35 -10.87 -6.27 -4.51
N ALA A 36 -10.90 -7.39 -3.79
CA ALA A 36 -9.75 -7.92 -3.06
C ALA A 36 -9.30 -9.25 -3.67
N ASP A 37 -8.03 -9.32 -4.07
CA ASP A 37 -7.41 -10.57 -4.54
C ASP A 37 -6.92 -11.41 -3.35
N THR A 38 -7.85 -11.87 -2.53
CA THR A 38 -7.56 -12.68 -1.33
C THR A 38 -6.87 -13.99 -1.64
N ALA A 39 -7.10 -14.57 -2.82
CA ALA A 39 -6.43 -15.78 -3.27
C ALA A 39 -4.92 -15.56 -3.55
N GLY A 40 -4.51 -14.33 -3.80
CA GLY A 40 -3.10 -13.93 -3.97
C GLY A 40 -2.46 -13.36 -2.70
N PHE A 41 -3.22 -13.14 -1.65
CA PHE A 41 -2.72 -12.55 -0.40
C PHE A 41 -1.73 -13.47 0.34
N PRO A 42 -0.67 -12.93 0.94
CA PRO A 42 -0.17 -11.56 0.86
C PRO A 42 0.80 -11.35 -0.32
N TYR A 43 0.63 -10.28 -1.07
CA TYR A 43 1.45 -9.95 -2.24
C TYR A 43 2.94 -9.78 -1.96
N GLY A 44 3.30 -9.38 -0.75
CA GLY A 44 4.70 -9.17 -0.35
C GLY A 44 5.58 -10.43 -0.35
N LYS A 45 4.98 -11.63 -0.47
CA LYS A 45 5.70 -12.93 -0.52
C LYS A 45 5.96 -13.44 -1.94
N TRP A 46 5.38 -12.82 -2.96
CA TRP A 46 5.47 -13.29 -4.33
C TRP A 46 6.78 -12.88 -5.00
N ALA A 47 7.25 -13.71 -5.94
CA ALA A 47 8.24 -13.28 -6.91
C ALA A 47 7.64 -12.21 -7.83
N GLU A 48 8.37 -11.12 -8.09
CA GLU A 48 7.84 -9.92 -8.75
C GLU A 48 7.21 -10.21 -10.12
N VAL A 49 7.90 -10.99 -10.97
CA VAL A 49 7.42 -11.35 -12.30
C VAL A 49 6.09 -12.12 -12.24
N LEU A 50 5.95 -13.04 -11.29
CA LEU A 50 4.73 -13.83 -11.12
C LEU A 50 3.59 -12.96 -10.59
N LEU A 51 3.90 -12.03 -9.69
CA LEU A 51 2.92 -11.11 -9.15
C LEU A 51 2.39 -10.15 -10.21
N VAL A 52 3.25 -9.57 -11.04
CA VAL A 52 2.83 -8.71 -12.16
C VAL A 52 1.90 -9.46 -13.10
N ARG A 53 2.25 -10.67 -13.50
CA ARG A 53 1.40 -11.50 -14.38
C ARG A 53 0.02 -11.78 -13.74
N ARG A 54 0.00 -12.06 -12.43
CA ARG A 54 -1.25 -12.26 -11.70
C ARG A 54 -2.10 -11.00 -11.68
N ILE A 55 -1.51 -9.85 -11.32
CA ILE A 55 -2.21 -8.57 -11.26
C ILE A 55 -2.79 -8.21 -12.63
N LEU A 56 -2.02 -8.34 -13.71
CA LEU A 56 -2.50 -8.07 -15.07
C LEU A 56 -3.71 -8.94 -15.43
N ARG A 57 -3.67 -10.25 -15.12
CA ARG A 57 -4.77 -11.16 -15.39
C ARG A 57 -6.03 -10.78 -14.61
N VAL A 58 -5.90 -10.61 -13.29
CA VAL A 58 -7.02 -10.24 -12.42
C VAL A 58 -7.60 -8.88 -12.84
N MET A 59 -6.73 -7.94 -13.18
CA MET A 59 -7.17 -6.60 -13.58
C MET A 59 -7.93 -6.62 -14.92
N ARG A 60 -7.52 -7.45 -15.88
CA ARG A 60 -8.24 -7.62 -17.16
C ARG A 60 -9.66 -8.12 -16.90
N ASP A 61 -9.80 -9.18 -16.10
CA ASP A 61 -11.11 -9.75 -15.76
C ASP A 61 -11.99 -8.73 -15.02
N LEU A 62 -11.43 -7.97 -14.08
CA LEU A 62 -12.16 -6.95 -13.33
C LEU A 62 -12.57 -5.76 -14.20
N ILE A 63 -11.71 -5.26 -15.08
CA ILE A 63 -12.03 -4.16 -15.99
C ILE A 63 -13.15 -4.59 -16.95
N ASP A 64 -13.10 -5.81 -17.45
CA ASP A 64 -14.13 -6.35 -18.35
C ASP A 64 -15.47 -6.54 -17.66
N LEU A 65 -15.46 -6.95 -16.40
CA LEU A 65 -16.67 -7.13 -15.61
C LEU A 65 -17.29 -5.80 -15.15
N VAL A 66 -16.46 -4.92 -14.61
CA VAL A 66 -16.88 -3.69 -13.90
C VAL A 66 -17.08 -2.52 -14.87
N LYS A 67 -16.29 -2.46 -15.95
CA LYS A 67 -16.22 -1.30 -16.88
C LYS A 67 -16.03 0.01 -16.12
N PRO A 68 -14.95 0.16 -15.32
CA PRO A 68 -14.72 1.33 -14.51
C PRO A 68 -14.28 2.54 -15.35
N ASP A 69 -14.55 3.75 -14.84
CA ASP A 69 -14.03 4.99 -15.40
C ASP A 69 -12.61 5.29 -14.89
N CYS A 70 -12.26 4.72 -13.71
CA CYS A 70 -10.94 4.84 -13.09
C CYS A 70 -10.69 3.62 -12.19
N VAL A 71 -9.43 3.21 -12.12
CA VAL A 71 -8.98 2.16 -11.19
C VAL A 71 -8.04 2.76 -10.16
N VAL A 72 -8.33 2.54 -8.87
CA VAL A 72 -7.46 2.91 -7.75
C VAL A 72 -6.82 1.65 -7.19
N ILE A 73 -5.50 1.58 -7.23
CA ILE A 73 -4.72 0.49 -6.61
C ILE A 73 -4.45 0.86 -5.16
N GLY A 74 -5.27 0.32 -4.23
CA GLY A 74 -5.16 0.56 -2.78
C GLY A 74 -3.97 -0.17 -2.14
N CYS A 75 -3.45 -1.19 -2.80
CA CYS A 75 -2.32 -1.98 -2.34
C CYS A 75 -0.98 -1.31 -2.67
N ASN A 76 -0.21 -0.89 -1.66
CA ASN A 76 1.13 -0.32 -1.87
C ASN A 76 2.08 -1.29 -2.61
N THR A 77 2.02 -2.58 -2.29
CA THR A 77 2.84 -3.60 -2.95
C THR A 77 2.52 -3.69 -4.45
N ALA A 78 1.24 -3.70 -4.81
CA ALA A 78 0.81 -3.71 -6.21
C ALA A 78 1.15 -2.39 -6.92
N SER A 79 0.89 -1.26 -6.27
CA SER A 79 1.19 0.07 -6.83
C SER A 79 2.67 0.26 -7.16
N THR A 80 3.54 -0.04 -6.20
CA THR A 80 4.99 0.14 -6.40
C THR A 80 5.60 -0.86 -7.38
N LEU A 81 4.89 -1.94 -7.74
CA LEU A 81 5.38 -2.97 -8.66
C LEU A 81 4.75 -2.91 -10.05
N ALA A 82 3.45 -2.72 -10.13
CA ALA A 82 2.70 -2.99 -11.35
C ALA A 82 2.04 -1.74 -11.97
N LEU A 83 2.07 -0.58 -11.31
CA LEU A 83 1.31 0.58 -11.75
C LEU A 83 1.69 1.04 -13.17
N ASP A 84 2.98 1.08 -13.49
CA ASP A 84 3.44 1.52 -14.80
C ASP A 84 3.03 0.51 -15.88
N VAL A 85 3.20 -0.78 -15.62
CA VAL A 85 2.78 -1.86 -16.53
C VAL A 85 1.25 -1.85 -16.75
N LEU A 86 0.47 -1.56 -15.70
CA LEU A 86 -0.99 -1.43 -15.81
C LEU A 86 -1.40 -0.25 -16.69
N ARG A 87 -0.69 0.87 -16.58
CA ARG A 87 -0.92 2.07 -17.40
C ARG A 87 -0.55 1.85 -18.86
N GLU A 88 0.44 1.02 -19.14
CA GLU A 88 0.83 0.63 -20.50
C GLU A 88 -0.17 -0.34 -21.15
N GLU A 89 -0.68 -1.30 -20.34
CA GLU A 89 -1.55 -2.38 -20.84
C GLU A 89 -3.01 -1.92 -21.06
N PHE A 90 -3.53 -1.02 -20.22
CA PHE A 90 -4.95 -0.66 -20.23
C PHE A 90 -5.21 0.82 -20.50
N GLN A 91 -6.30 1.12 -21.22
CA GLN A 91 -6.70 2.51 -21.55
C GLN A 91 -7.37 3.24 -20.37
N VAL A 92 -7.91 2.51 -19.39
CA VAL A 92 -8.54 3.10 -18.20
C VAL A 92 -7.49 3.77 -17.31
N PRO A 93 -7.76 4.98 -16.76
CA PRO A 93 -6.83 5.65 -15.86
C PRO A 93 -6.57 4.86 -14.56
N PHE A 94 -5.30 4.79 -14.16
CA PHE A 94 -4.86 4.16 -12.92
C PHE A 94 -4.27 5.17 -11.94
N VAL A 95 -4.75 5.13 -10.70
CA VAL A 95 -4.21 5.86 -9.55
C VAL A 95 -3.65 4.86 -8.54
N GLY A 96 -2.40 5.01 -8.15
CA GLY A 96 -1.76 4.13 -7.16
C GLY A 96 -1.64 4.80 -5.79
N THR A 97 -1.51 3.97 -4.77
CA THR A 97 -1.09 4.39 -3.42
C THR A 97 0.40 4.13 -3.24
N VAL A 98 1.06 5.00 -2.49
CA VAL A 98 2.49 4.89 -2.22
C VAL A 98 2.79 5.20 -0.76
N PRO A 99 3.91 4.70 -0.20
CA PRO A 99 4.29 5.06 1.16
C PRO A 99 4.35 6.57 1.35
N ALA A 100 3.73 7.08 2.41
CA ALA A 100 3.55 8.50 2.69
C ALA A 100 4.87 9.18 3.17
N ILE A 101 5.97 9.01 2.42
CA ILE A 101 7.30 9.52 2.76
C ILE A 101 7.32 11.06 2.79
N LYS A 102 6.73 11.70 1.79
CA LYS A 102 6.69 13.17 1.70
C LYS A 102 6.01 13.82 2.91
N PRO A 103 4.77 13.47 3.30
CA PRO A 103 4.15 14.04 4.49
C PRO A 103 4.88 13.68 5.78
N ALA A 104 5.48 12.48 5.88
CA ALA A 104 6.29 12.10 7.04
C ALA A 104 7.53 12.98 7.19
N ALA A 105 8.23 13.27 6.10
CA ALA A 105 9.39 14.17 6.11
C ALA A 105 9.02 15.61 6.52
N ALA A 106 7.82 16.06 6.17
CA ALA A 106 7.34 17.38 6.58
C ALA A 106 6.88 17.44 8.06
N GLN A 107 6.50 16.30 8.65
CA GLN A 107 5.96 16.26 10.01
C GLN A 107 6.98 15.90 11.09
N THR A 108 8.07 15.21 10.74
CA THR A 108 9.07 14.79 11.73
C THR A 108 9.73 15.99 12.40
N LYS A 109 9.88 15.93 13.72
CA LYS A 109 10.60 16.92 14.54
C LYS A 109 12.00 16.46 14.86
N THR A 110 12.22 15.14 14.92
CA THR A 110 13.54 14.55 15.21
C THR A 110 14.39 14.35 13.97
N GLY A 111 13.82 14.51 12.77
CA GLY A 111 14.47 14.15 11.52
C GLY A 111 14.61 12.63 11.32
N VAL A 112 13.93 11.81 12.13
CA VAL A 112 13.98 10.35 12.03
C VAL A 112 12.59 9.78 11.73
N ILE A 113 12.47 9.07 10.60
CA ILE A 113 11.23 8.47 10.12
C ILE A 113 11.37 6.95 10.11
N GLY A 114 10.38 6.26 10.68
CA GLY A 114 10.21 4.82 10.50
C GLY A 114 9.34 4.52 9.28
N VAL A 115 9.67 3.47 8.53
CA VAL A 115 8.82 2.97 7.44
C VAL A 115 8.60 1.47 7.65
N LEU A 116 7.35 1.10 7.93
CA LEU A 116 6.87 -0.27 8.03
C LEU A 116 6.15 -0.62 6.73
N ALA A 117 6.69 -1.57 5.98
CA ALA A 117 6.07 -2.03 4.75
C ALA A 117 6.40 -3.51 4.51
N THR A 118 5.88 -4.09 3.44
CA THR A 118 6.29 -5.45 3.08
C THR A 118 7.78 -5.49 2.68
N PRO A 119 8.46 -6.65 2.82
CA PRO A 119 9.85 -6.78 2.38
C PRO A 119 10.09 -6.39 0.92
N GLY A 120 9.12 -6.66 0.04
CA GLY A 120 9.18 -6.22 -1.36
C GLY A 120 9.17 -4.70 -1.47
N THR A 121 8.22 -4.03 -0.82
CA THR A 121 8.04 -2.57 -0.90
C THR A 121 9.28 -1.81 -0.41
N VAL A 122 9.90 -2.23 0.70
CA VAL A 122 11.08 -1.52 1.24
C VAL A 122 12.33 -1.67 0.37
N ARG A 123 12.44 -2.74 -0.43
CA ARG A 123 13.60 -2.98 -1.30
C ARG A 123 13.50 -2.32 -2.67
N ARG A 124 12.32 -1.87 -3.08
CA ARG A 124 12.10 -1.32 -4.43
C ARG A 124 12.76 0.02 -4.65
N GLU A 125 13.28 0.20 -5.87
CA GLU A 125 13.86 1.47 -6.30
C GLU A 125 12.86 2.62 -6.18
N TYR A 126 11.60 2.39 -6.45
CA TYR A 126 10.55 3.38 -6.27
C TYR A 126 10.51 3.94 -4.83
N THR A 127 10.58 3.07 -3.81
CA THR A 127 10.64 3.50 -2.40
C THR A 127 11.91 4.30 -2.11
N LYS A 128 13.05 3.87 -2.65
CA LYS A 128 14.32 4.60 -2.52
C LYS A 128 14.26 5.98 -3.18
N THR A 129 13.66 6.06 -4.36
CA THR A 129 13.44 7.33 -5.07
C THR A 129 12.58 8.29 -4.26
N LEU A 130 11.47 7.80 -3.66
CA LEU A 130 10.65 8.64 -2.78
C LEU A 130 11.44 9.19 -1.59
N ILE A 131 12.28 8.36 -0.96
CA ILE A 131 13.13 8.77 0.16
C ILE A 131 14.14 9.82 -0.31
N HIS A 132 14.84 9.56 -1.40
CA HIS A 132 15.83 10.48 -1.96
C HIS A 132 15.20 11.82 -2.35
N THR A 133 14.00 11.81 -2.93
CA THR A 133 13.33 13.03 -3.40
C THR A 133 12.76 13.86 -2.25
N TYR A 134 12.14 13.22 -1.25
CA TYR A 134 11.34 13.93 -0.26
C TYR A 134 11.88 13.89 1.17
N ALA A 135 12.79 12.96 1.47
CA ALA A 135 13.31 12.73 2.82
C ALA A 135 14.84 12.64 2.86
N PHE A 136 15.55 13.26 1.90
CA PHE A 136 17.03 13.25 1.83
C PHE A 136 17.69 13.84 3.08
N HIS A 137 17.00 14.75 3.75
CA HIS A 137 17.44 15.41 5.00
C HIS A 137 17.06 14.62 6.26
N CYS A 138 16.31 13.52 6.11
CA CYS A 138 15.85 12.68 7.22
C CYS A 138 16.65 11.38 7.30
N LYS A 139 16.77 10.85 8.52
CA LYS A 139 17.18 9.46 8.73
C LYS A 139 15.97 8.54 8.60
N VAL A 140 15.94 7.73 7.56
CA VAL A 140 14.81 6.82 7.30
C VAL A 140 15.19 5.40 7.74
N MET A 141 14.39 4.84 8.65
CA MET A 141 14.53 3.47 9.16
C MET A 141 13.53 2.57 8.44
N LEU A 142 14.00 1.84 7.43
CA LEU A 142 13.18 0.90 6.65
C LEU A 142 13.10 -0.45 7.36
N HIS A 143 11.90 -0.97 7.55
CA HIS A 143 11.67 -2.33 8.04
C HIS A 143 10.65 -3.06 7.17
N GLY A 144 11.07 -4.20 6.62
CA GLY A 144 10.22 -5.11 5.86
C GLY A 144 9.51 -6.09 6.79
N ALA A 145 8.36 -5.71 7.30
CA ALA A 145 7.53 -6.52 8.19
C ALA A 145 6.87 -7.67 7.42
N GLN A 146 7.27 -8.91 7.71
CA GLN A 146 6.83 -10.08 6.93
C GLN A 146 5.41 -10.54 7.28
N ARG A 147 5.02 -10.42 8.55
CA ARG A 147 3.76 -10.95 9.08
C ARG A 147 2.72 -9.87 9.38
N LEU A 148 3.13 -8.59 9.42
CA LEU A 148 2.29 -7.50 9.90
C LEU A 148 0.96 -7.39 9.15
N ALA A 149 0.98 -7.50 7.82
CA ALA A 149 -0.24 -7.48 7.01
C ALA A 149 -1.17 -8.65 7.36
N GLY A 150 -0.61 -9.86 7.54
CA GLY A 150 -1.40 -11.03 7.97
C GLY A 150 -1.98 -10.88 9.37
N LEU A 151 -1.22 -10.31 10.31
CA LEU A 151 -1.72 -10.02 11.66
C LEU A 151 -2.87 -9.00 11.63
N ALA A 152 -2.78 -7.99 10.77
CA ALA A 152 -3.85 -7.02 10.56
C ALA A 152 -5.13 -7.68 10.02
N GLU A 153 -5.04 -8.56 9.02
CA GLU A 153 -6.19 -9.30 8.48
C GLU A 153 -6.84 -10.19 9.55
N VAL A 154 -6.04 -10.91 10.34
CA VAL A 154 -6.56 -11.72 11.46
C VAL A 154 -7.35 -10.84 12.44
N LYS A 155 -6.81 -9.66 12.78
CA LYS A 155 -7.47 -8.73 13.70
C LYS A 155 -8.76 -8.16 13.11
N LEU A 156 -8.76 -7.78 11.84
CA LEU A 156 -9.95 -7.29 11.13
C LEU A 156 -11.05 -8.34 11.04
N ALA A 157 -10.67 -9.61 10.88
CA ALA A 157 -11.61 -10.75 10.88
C ALA A 157 -12.13 -11.11 12.29
N GLY A 158 -11.81 -10.33 13.33
CA GLY A 158 -12.22 -10.59 14.73
C GLY A 158 -11.35 -11.59 15.47
N GLY A 159 -10.23 -12.03 14.87
CA GLY A 159 -9.29 -12.94 15.51
C GLY A 159 -8.41 -12.27 16.56
N SER A 160 -7.71 -13.11 17.34
CA SER A 160 -6.76 -12.68 18.36
C SER A 160 -5.35 -12.62 17.78
N VAL A 161 -4.62 -11.54 18.10
CA VAL A 161 -3.22 -11.34 17.74
C VAL A 161 -2.39 -11.25 19.01
N ASP A 162 -1.34 -12.09 19.14
CA ASP A 162 -0.41 -12.03 20.27
C ASP A 162 0.37 -10.68 20.21
N PRO A 163 0.33 -9.88 21.30
CA PRO A 163 1.11 -8.65 21.38
C PRO A 163 2.61 -8.84 21.14
N LYS A 164 3.17 -10.00 21.49
CA LYS A 164 4.59 -10.31 21.25
C LYS A 164 4.89 -10.41 19.76
N ASP A 165 4.00 -11.05 18.99
CA ASP A 165 4.12 -11.15 17.55
C ASP A 165 4.05 -9.77 16.89
N LEU A 166 3.10 -8.94 17.31
CA LEU A 166 2.98 -7.58 16.85
C LEU A 166 4.23 -6.75 17.16
N LEU A 167 4.71 -6.80 18.41
CA LEU A 167 5.91 -6.08 18.84
C LEU A 167 7.16 -6.52 18.06
N ALA A 168 7.29 -7.80 17.74
CA ALA A 168 8.40 -8.30 16.92
C ALA A 168 8.42 -7.67 15.51
N GLU A 169 7.24 -7.47 14.91
CA GLU A 169 7.11 -6.86 13.58
C GLU A 169 7.32 -5.34 13.57
N ILE A 170 6.91 -4.62 14.63
CA ILE A 170 6.96 -3.15 14.63
C ILE A 170 8.19 -2.57 15.32
N SER A 171 8.74 -3.25 16.35
CA SER A 171 9.83 -2.70 17.17
C SER A 171 11.09 -2.27 16.41
N PRO A 172 11.47 -2.88 15.26
CA PRO A 172 12.68 -2.48 14.55
C PRO A 172 12.72 -1.01 14.10
N VAL A 173 11.57 -0.39 13.80
CA VAL A 173 11.53 1.04 13.41
C VAL A 173 11.64 2.01 14.58
N PHE A 174 11.48 1.51 15.83
CA PHE A 174 11.60 2.32 17.03
C PHE A 174 12.96 2.17 17.73
N ARG A 175 13.83 1.28 17.25
CA ARG A 175 15.15 1.06 17.85
C ARG A 175 16.06 2.26 17.63
N LYS A 176 16.59 2.81 18.70
CA LYS A 176 17.62 3.86 18.66
C LYS A 176 18.92 3.27 18.11
N LYS A 177 19.32 3.65 16.91
CA LYS A 177 20.66 3.40 16.37
C LYS A 177 21.49 4.69 16.50
N GLY A 178 21.95 4.98 17.73
CA GLY A 178 22.84 6.13 17.96
C GLY A 178 22.23 7.48 17.60
N GLY A 179 21.08 7.88 18.19
CA GLY A 179 20.44 9.17 17.89
C GLY A 179 19.01 9.25 18.46
N ALA A 180 18.25 10.24 17.98
CA ALA A 180 16.84 10.39 18.33
C ALA A 180 16.01 9.21 17.82
N PRO A 181 14.92 8.84 18.51
CA PRO A 181 13.96 7.83 18.02
C PRO A 181 13.17 8.38 16.81
N ALA A 182 12.62 7.48 16.01
CA ALA A 182 11.62 7.87 15.02
C ALA A 182 10.38 8.42 15.75
N ASP A 183 9.95 9.61 15.35
CA ASP A 183 8.76 10.28 15.88
C ASP A 183 7.59 10.24 14.89
N VAL A 184 7.83 9.82 13.67
CA VAL A 184 6.84 9.56 12.63
C VAL A 184 7.06 8.18 12.06
N VAL A 185 5.99 7.41 11.92
CA VAL A 185 6.02 6.08 11.28
C VAL A 185 5.07 6.06 10.10
N VAL A 186 5.59 5.71 8.93
CA VAL A 186 4.85 5.48 7.70
C VAL A 186 4.41 4.03 7.64
N LEU A 187 3.12 3.79 7.50
CA LEU A 187 2.57 2.48 7.17
C LEU A 187 2.53 2.36 5.64
N GLY A 188 3.42 1.56 5.08
CA GLY A 188 3.57 1.35 3.65
C GLY A 188 2.88 0.08 3.14
N CYS A 189 1.95 -0.44 3.93
CA CYS A 189 1.09 -1.57 3.56
C CYS A 189 -0.12 -1.60 4.47
#